data_1f2d37408b2548376386072ed7b789c9
#
_entry.id   1f2d37408b2548376386072ed7b789c9
#
_cell.length_a   1.000
_cell.length_b   1.000
_cell.length_c   1.000
_cell.angle_alpha   90.00
_cell.angle_beta   90.00
_cell.angle_gamma   90.00
#
_symmetry.space_group_name_H-M   'P 1'
#
loop_
_entity.id
_entity.type
_entity.pdbx_description
1 polymer ?
#
loop_
_entity_poly.entity_id
_entity_poly.type
_entity_poly.pdbx_seq_one_letter_code
_entity_poly.pdbx_strand_id
1 'polypeptide(L)'
;MTQSGGPSSGSTNSRRRVMIHGLSPTRKSGAAIEADLETTAPPAQALPFRIGHGYDIHRLERGRPGGKLILAGVTVSEELAPIAHSDGDVILHAIVDAMLGALGMGDIGEIFGDSDPKWKDAASKIFVDDIYEKVRQAGYRLANADVSLLLERPKILPHKPEMVNNLKRLFGPSAAVNIKAGTNEQCDAVGRGEAVVAHAVVLLSAVN
;
A
#
# COMPACT_ATOMS: atom_id res chain seq x y z
N MET A 1 -40.28 -44.93 38.88
CA MET A 1 -39.47 -45.96 39.55
C MET A 1 -38.02 -45.68 39.24
N THR A 2 -37.32 -45.31 40.31
CA THR A 2 -35.92 -45.60 40.69
C THR A 2 -34.83 -45.03 39.79
N GLN A 3 -34.20 -43.90 40.21
CA GLN A 3 -33.07 -43.78 41.14
C GLN A 3 -31.81 -44.56 40.74
N SER A 4 -30.71 -43.86 40.48
CA SER A 4 -29.46 -43.75 41.25
C SER A 4 -28.37 -43.27 40.30
N GLY A 5 -27.50 -42.33 40.52
CA GLY A 5 -26.75 -42.00 41.69
C GLY A 5 -25.30 -41.88 41.23
N GLY A 6 -24.65 -40.69 41.43
CA GLY A 6 -23.33 -40.27 40.99
C GLY A 6 -22.16 -41.22 41.40
N PRO A 7 -20.87 -40.85 41.33
CA PRO A 7 -20.36 -39.56 41.85
C PRO A 7 -19.26 -38.87 41.00
N SER A 8 -18.98 -37.65 41.36
CA SER A 8 -17.90 -36.78 41.00
C SER A 8 -16.49 -37.34 41.23
N SER A 9 -15.57 -37.04 40.34
CA SER A 9 -14.13 -37.04 40.67
C SER A 9 -13.52 -35.71 40.21
N GLY A 10 -13.23 -34.86 41.20
CA GLY A 10 -12.50 -33.62 41.01
C GLY A 10 -11.02 -33.92 40.72
N SER A 11 -10.52 -33.26 39.66
CA SER A 11 -9.09 -33.17 39.40
C SER A 11 -8.61 -31.78 39.81
N THR A 12 -7.95 -31.75 40.97
CA THR A 12 -7.24 -30.58 41.49
C THR A 12 -5.93 -30.40 40.70
N ASN A 13 -5.89 -29.40 39.82
CA ASN A 13 -4.66 -29.04 39.12
C ASN A 13 -3.85 -28.11 40.03
N SER A 14 -2.88 -28.68 40.75
CA SER A 14 -1.90 -28.01 41.59
C SER A 14 -0.94 -27.19 40.73
N ARG A 15 -1.17 -25.90 40.65
CA ARG A 15 -0.17 -24.96 40.09
C ARG A 15 1.01 -24.84 41.05
N ARG A 16 2.14 -25.44 40.71
CA ARG A 16 3.43 -25.20 41.38
C ARG A 16 3.85 -23.75 41.10
N ARG A 17 3.77 -22.93 42.13
CA ARG A 17 4.32 -21.58 42.15
C ARG A 17 5.83 -21.70 42.38
N VAL A 18 6.62 -21.43 41.32
CA VAL A 18 8.07 -21.26 41.47
C VAL A 18 8.32 -19.90 42.09
N MET A 19 8.74 -19.88 43.35
CA MET A 19 9.23 -18.67 44.01
C MET A 19 10.67 -18.44 43.56
N ILE A 20 10.91 -17.38 42.76
CA ILE A 20 12.24 -16.87 42.50
C ILE A 20 12.56 -15.87 43.60
N HIS A 21 13.48 -16.26 44.52
CA HIS A 21 13.99 -15.36 45.55
C HIS A 21 14.99 -14.39 44.95
N GLY A 22 14.78 -13.13 45.18
CA GLY A 22 15.78 -12.08 45.35
C GLY A 22 16.41 -11.52 44.09
N LEU A 23 15.79 -10.49 43.49
CA LEU A 23 16.50 -9.36 42.92
C LEU A 23 15.65 -8.11 43.17
N SER A 24 16.16 -7.25 44.05
CA SER A 24 15.61 -5.91 44.33
C SER A 24 15.74 -5.07 43.06
N PRO A 25 14.67 -4.40 42.58
CA PRO A 25 14.82 -3.49 41.43
C PRO A 25 15.39 -2.17 41.92
N THR A 26 16.70 -1.97 41.76
CA THR A 26 17.26 -0.63 41.79
C THR A 26 16.76 0.12 40.56
N ARG A 27 15.87 1.06 40.78
CA ARG A 27 15.37 2.03 39.82
C ARG A 27 16.55 2.88 39.31
N LYS A 28 17.14 2.53 38.19
CA LYS A 28 18.00 3.46 37.44
C LYS A 28 17.11 4.46 36.73
N SER A 29 17.37 5.75 36.99
CA SER A 29 16.67 6.89 36.39
C SER A 29 16.78 6.84 34.86
N GLY A 30 15.71 7.21 34.15
CA GLY A 30 15.58 7.15 32.69
C GLY A 30 16.56 8.00 31.85
N ALA A 31 17.58 8.60 32.49
CA ALA A 31 18.61 9.38 31.79
C ALA A 31 19.83 8.55 31.30
N ALA A 32 19.90 7.25 31.66
CA ALA A 32 21.05 6.40 31.32
C ALA A 32 20.85 5.51 30.08
N ILE A 33 19.68 5.56 29.44
CA ILE A 33 19.36 4.71 28.25
C ILE A 33 19.62 5.45 26.94
N GLU A 34 19.71 6.79 26.94
CA GLU A 34 19.95 7.58 25.72
C GLU A 34 21.42 7.68 25.29
N ALA A 35 22.38 7.33 26.17
CA ALA A 35 23.80 7.57 25.91
C ALA A 35 24.54 6.43 25.16
N ASP A 36 23.92 5.25 25.01
CA ASP A 36 24.62 4.07 24.43
C ASP A 36 24.17 3.71 23.01
N LEU A 37 23.41 4.58 22.32
CA LEU A 37 22.95 4.36 20.93
C LEU A 37 23.77 5.16 19.89
N GLU A 38 24.89 5.77 20.25
CA GLU A 38 25.85 6.19 19.24
C GLU A 38 26.55 4.95 18.67
N THR A 39 25.86 4.30 17.72
CA THR A 39 26.47 3.28 16.89
C THR A 39 27.57 3.93 16.06
N THR A 40 28.82 3.61 16.36
CA THR A 40 30.02 3.92 15.54
C THR A 40 30.03 3.12 14.23
N ALA A 41 28.84 2.71 13.71
CA ALA A 41 28.74 2.12 12.39
C ALA A 41 29.06 3.21 11.36
N PRO A 42 29.96 2.95 10.39
CA PRO A 42 30.17 3.89 9.30
C PRO A 42 28.83 4.19 8.63
N PRO A 43 28.60 5.43 8.13
CA PRO A 43 27.36 5.77 7.48
C PRO A 43 27.06 4.72 6.42
N ALA A 44 25.89 4.11 6.50
CA ALA A 44 25.48 3.07 5.56
C ALA A 44 25.60 3.66 4.15
N GLN A 45 26.45 3.05 3.33
CA GLN A 45 26.65 3.49 1.96
C GLN A 45 25.29 3.42 1.26
N ALA A 46 24.79 4.55 0.75
CA ALA A 46 23.50 4.61 0.10
C ALA A 46 23.45 3.57 -1.02
N LEU A 47 22.52 2.63 -0.95
CA LEU A 47 22.37 1.62 -1.99
C LEU A 47 21.98 2.32 -3.30
N PRO A 48 22.53 1.86 -4.44
CA PRO A 48 22.23 2.47 -5.74
C PRO A 48 20.81 2.19 -6.22
N PHE A 49 20.01 1.53 -5.41
CA PHE A 49 18.60 1.22 -5.68
C PHE A 49 17.78 1.24 -4.40
N ARG A 50 16.46 1.45 -4.57
CA ARG A 50 15.45 1.36 -3.51
C ARG A 50 14.23 0.63 -4.04
N ILE A 51 13.57 -0.14 -3.19
CA ILE A 51 12.35 -0.88 -3.51
C ILE A 51 11.24 -0.33 -2.64
N GLY A 52 10.06 -0.15 -3.24
CA GLY A 52 8.84 0.16 -2.52
C GLY A 52 7.68 -0.69 -3.00
N HIS A 53 6.73 -0.92 -2.12
CA HIS A 53 5.46 -1.55 -2.39
C HIS A 53 4.34 -0.58 -2.02
N GLY A 54 3.33 -0.47 -2.88
CA GLY A 54 2.11 0.27 -2.63
C GLY A 54 0.89 -0.61 -2.86
N TYR A 55 -0.17 -0.28 -2.15
CA TYR A 55 -1.46 -0.93 -2.21
C TYR A 55 -2.55 0.13 -2.14
N ASP A 56 -3.53 0.05 -3.04
CA ASP A 56 -4.72 0.89 -2.96
C ASP A 56 -5.98 0.11 -3.32
N ILE A 57 -7.10 0.51 -2.74
CA ILE A 57 -8.42 -0.08 -2.96
C ILE A 57 -9.49 1.00 -2.98
N HIS A 58 -10.35 0.96 -4.00
CA HIS A 58 -11.55 1.79 -4.03
C HIS A 58 -12.80 0.94 -4.21
N ARG A 59 -13.86 1.34 -3.50
CA ARG A 59 -15.21 0.82 -3.77
C ARG A 59 -15.67 1.32 -5.12
N LEU A 60 -16.40 0.47 -5.84
CA LEU A 60 -16.98 0.79 -7.13
C LEU A 60 -18.49 1.03 -7.00
N GLU A 61 -18.96 2.06 -7.66
CA GLU A 61 -20.36 2.39 -7.84
C GLU A 61 -20.72 2.31 -9.32
N ARG A 62 -21.90 1.75 -9.61
CA ARG A 62 -22.41 1.65 -10.98
C ARG A 62 -23.45 2.75 -11.25
N GLY A 63 -23.41 3.31 -12.45
CA GLY A 63 -24.43 4.25 -12.91
C GLY A 63 -24.36 5.64 -12.27
N ARG A 64 -23.26 6.03 -11.65
CA ARG A 64 -23.07 7.40 -11.14
C ARG A 64 -22.99 8.38 -12.32
N PRO A 65 -23.85 9.40 -12.39
CA PRO A 65 -23.82 10.37 -13.47
C PRO A 65 -22.45 11.06 -13.59
N GLY A 66 -21.84 11.01 -14.79
CA GLY A 66 -20.51 11.57 -15.05
C GLY A 66 -19.35 10.80 -14.42
N GLY A 67 -19.64 9.73 -13.68
CA GLY A 67 -18.59 8.90 -13.07
C GLY A 67 -17.87 8.06 -14.13
N LYS A 68 -16.55 7.89 -13.92
CA LYS A 68 -15.69 7.10 -14.81
C LYS A 68 -14.73 6.27 -13.98
N LEU A 69 -14.42 5.08 -14.46
CA LEU A 69 -13.31 4.29 -13.94
C LEU A 69 -12.05 4.62 -14.77
N ILE A 70 -11.11 5.29 -14.14
CA ILE A 70 -9.84 5.67 -14.73
C ILE A 70 -8.76 4.78 -14.12
N LEU A 71 -7.92 4.17 -14.95
CA LEU A 71 -6.82 3.30 -14.51
C LEU A 71 -5.56 3.64 -15.30
N ALA A 72 -4.47 3.95 -14.60
CA ALA A 72 -3.23 4.47 -15.16
C ALA A 72 -3.47 5.67 -16.12
N GLY A 73 -4.42 6.55 -15.76
CA GLY A 73 -4.81 7.72 -16.53
C GLY A 73 -5.66 7.44 -17.77
N VAL A 74 -6.16 6.21 -17.95
CA VAL A 74 -6.99 5.80 -19.09
C VAL A 74 -8.41 5.50 -18.62
N THR A 75 -9.43 6.09 -19.25
CA THR A 75 -10.83 5.75 -18.98
C THR A 75 -11.13 4.36 -19.52
N VAL A 76 -11.45 3.42 -18.62
CA VAL A 76 -11.74 2.02 -18.96
C VAL A 76 -13.24 1.71 -18.87
N SER A 77 -14.02 2.55 -18.20
CA SER A 77 -15.47 2.43 -18.12
C SER A 77 -16.11 3.80 -17.84
N GLU A 78 -17.28 4.02 -18.43
CA GLU A 78 -18.18 5.15 -18.12
C GLU A 78 -19.41 4.71 -17.33
N GLU A 79 -19.51 3.42 -17.00
CA GLU A 79 -20.60 2.84 -16.21
C GLU A 79 -20.22 2.60 -14.75
N LEU A 80 -18.91 2.48 -14.47
CA LEU A 80 -18.36 2.28 -13.15
C LEU A 80 -17.55 3.51 -12.74
N ALA A 81 -17.63 3.85 -11.47
CA ALA A 81 -16.85 4.94 -10.89
C ALA A 81 -16.33 4.53 -9.52
N PRO A 82 -15.09 4.90 -9.15
CA PRO A 82 -14.63 4.72 -7.79
C PRO A 82 -15.32 5.68 -6.83
N ILE A 83 -15.55 5.26 -5.60
CA ILE A 83 -15.91 6.15 -4.50
C ILE A 83 -14.60 6.60 -3.88
N ALA A 84 -14.11 7.76 -4.28
CA ALA A 84 -12.83 8.32 -3.87
C ALA A 84 -12.91 9.84 -3.73
N HIS A 85 -11.92 10.44 -3.09
CA HIS A 85 -11.79 11.91 -2.95
C HIS A 85 -11.22 12.57 -4.21
N SER A 86 -10.38 11.84 -4.97
CA SER A 86 -9.78 12.21 -6.24
C SER A 86 -10.52 11.52 -7.41
N ASP A 87 -9.88 11.40 -8.57
CA ASP A 87 -10.38 10.60 -9.70
C ASP A 87 -10.37 9.08 -9.41
N GLY A 88 -9.72 8.65 -8.31
CA GLY A 88 -9.70 7.28 -7.81
C GLY A 88 -8.90 6.32 -8.70
N ASP A 89 -7.85 6.80 -9.37
CA ASP A 89 -6.95 5.93 -10.14
C ASP A 89 -6.10 5.07 -9.20
N VAL A 90 -6.61 3.92 -8.84
CA VAL A 90 -6.00 2.98 -7.90
C VAL A 90 -4.58 2.54 -8.33
N ILE A 91 -4.27 2.53 -9.63
CA ILE A 91 -2.94 2.19 -10.13
C ILE A 91 -1.95 3.31 -9.83
N LEU A 92 -2.32 4.55 -10.12
CA LEU A 92 -1.45 5.70 -9.86
C LEU A 92 -1.25 5.90 -8.36
N HIS A 93 -2.27 5.72 -7.53
CA HIS A 93 -2.15 5.78 -6.07
C HIS A 93 -1.20 4.72 -5.53
N ALA A 94 -1.35 3.46 -5.94
CA ALA A 94 -0.45 2.39 -5.52
C ALA A 94 1.01 2.64 -5.96
N ILE A 95 1.24 3.23 -7.15
CA ILE A 95 2.59 3.60 -7.60
C ILE A 95 3.15 4.76 -6.76
N VAL A 96 2.33 5.75 -6.41
CA VAL A 96 2.72 6.88 -5.53
C VAL A 96 3.15 6.34 -4.17
N ASP A 97 2.35 5.49 -3.53
CA ASP A 97 2.69 4.85 -2.26
C ASP A 97 3.96 4.01 -2.34
N ALA A 98 4.13 3.27 -3.43
CA ALA A 98 5.35 2.50 -3.65
C ALA A 98 6.59 3.42 -3.74
N MET A 99 6.50 4.57 -4.42
CA MET A 99 7.60 5.54 -4.50
C MET A 99 7.90 6.18 -3.14
N LEU A 100 6.86 6.56 -2.40
CA LEU A 100 6.99 7.11 -1.05
C LEU A 100 7.64 6.11 -0.10
N GLY A 101 7.15 4.87 -0.08
CA GLY A 101 7.73 3.79 0.71
C GLY A 101 9.19 3.52 0.37
N ALA A 102 9.57 3.53 -0.93
CA ALA A 102 10.96 3.39 -1.38
C ALA A 102 11.88 4.51 -0.84
N LEU A 103 11.34 5.73 -0.67
CA LEU A 103 12.07 6.88 -0.13
C LEU A 103 12.00 6.97 1.40
N GLY A 104 11.12 6.21 2.07
CA GLY A 104 10.86 6.33 3.49
C GLY A 104 10.12 7.61 3.87
N MET A 105 9.22 8.08 3.01
CA MET A 105 8.48 9.36 3.11
C MET A 105 7.00 9.19 3.51
N GLY A 106 6.64 8.11 4.19
CA GLY A 106 5.24 7.84 4.59
C GLY A 106 4.38 7.34 3.42
N ASP A 107 3.14 7.80 3.34
CA ASP A 107 2.15 7.40 2.36
C ASP A 107 1.43 8.60 1.70
N ILE A 108 0.57 8.31 0.72
CA ILE A 108 -0.20 9.31 -0.02
C ILE A 108 -1.14 10.11 0.90
N GLY A 109 -1.72 9.47 1.91
CA GLY A 109 -2.66 10.11 2.85
C GLY A 109 -1.96 11.11 3.77
N GLU A 110 -0.71 10.85 4.18
CA GLU A 110 0.10 11.78 4.96
C GLU A 110 0.44 13.06 4.18
N ILE A 111 0.65 12.95 2.87
CA ILE A 111 1.09 14.09 2.04
C ILE A 111 -0.10 14.85 1.44
N PHE A 112 -1.13 14.14 1.02
CA PHE A 112 -2.28 14.72 0.29
C PHE A 112 -3.61 14.53 1.04
N GLY A 113 -3.62 14.56 2.33
CA GLY A 113 -4.72 14.33 3.26
C GLY A 113 -6.13 14.32 2.66
N ASP A 114 -6.87 13.26 2.85
CA ASP A 114 -8.22 13.04 2.30
C ASP A 114 -9.25 14.11 2.69
N SER A 115 -8.99 14.89 3.73
CA SER A 115 -9.88 15.95 4.20
C SER A 115 -9.59 17.33 3.57
N ASP A 116 -8.51 17.48 2.79
CA ASP A 116 -8.16 18.76 2.18
C ASP A 116 -9.00 18.99 0.90
N PRO A 117 -9.89 20.01 0.90
CA PRO A 117 -10.73 20.32 -0.27
C PRO A 117 -9.97 20.57 -1.57
N LYS A 118 -8.68 20.90 -1.47
CA LYS A 118 -7.79 21.12 -2.61
C LYS A 118 -7.66 19.89 -3.51
N TRP A 119 -7.80 18.70 -2.94
CA TRP A 119 -7.61 17.45 -3.65
C TRP A 119 -8.91 16.80 -4.13
N LYS A 120 -10.05 17.45 -3.81
CA LYS A 120 -11.34 16.95 -4.27
C LYS A 120 -11.41 16.93 -5.79
N ASP A 121 -11.74 15.77 -6.33
CA ASP A 121 -11.82 15.51 -7.77
C ASP A 121 -10.50 15.76 -8.54
N ALA A 122 -9.37 15.85 -7.83
CA ALA A 122 -8.06 16.04 -8.44
C ALA A 122 -7.68 14.83 -9.31
N ALA A 123 -7.05 15.09 -10.45
CA ALA A 123 -6.48 14.01 -11.27
C ALA A 123 -5.26 13.41 -10.54
N SER A 124 -5.24 12.09 -10.37
CA SER A 124 -4.14 11.37 -9.68
C SER A 124 -2.76 11.60 -10.31
N LYS A 125 -2.72 12.03 -11.57
CA LYS A 125 -1.50 12.49 -12.21
C LYS A 125 -0.78 13.60 -11.43
N ILE A 126 -1.51 14.49 -10.75
CA ILE A 126 -0.93 15.58 -9.95
C ILE A 126 -0.11 15.00 -8.80
N PHE A 127 -0.61 13.96 -8.14
CA PHE A 127 0.11 13.27 -7.07
C PHE A 127 1.37 12.57 -7.60
N VAL A 128 1.24 11.91 -8.76
CA VAL A 128 2.39 11.28 -9.44
C VAL A 128 3.47 12.31 -9.77
N ASP A 129 3.09 13.46 -10.36
CA ASP A 129 4.04 14.50 -10.75
C ASP A 129 4.81 15.03 -9.53
N ASP A 130 4.11 15.34 -8.42
CA ASP A 130 4.74 15.84 -7.19
C ASP A 130 5.69 14.81 -6.57
N ILE A 131 5.25 13.56 -6.42
CA ILE A 131 6.06 12.53 -5.79
C ILE A 131 7.22 12.09 -6.69
N TYR A 132 7.01 12.02 -8.00
CA TYR A 132 8.11 11.70 -8.91
C TYR A 132 9.17 12.80 -8.96
N GLU A 133 8.78 14.08 -8.75
CA GLU A 133 9.75 15.14 -8.55
C GLU A 133 10.58 14.95 -7.28
N LYS A 134 9.96 14.52 -6.17
CA LYS A 134 10.71 14.16 -4.95
C LYS A 134 11.67 12.98 -5.16
N VAL A 135 11.27 11.99 -5.97
CA VAL A 135 12.16 10.89 -6.37
C VAL A 135 13.40 11.43 -7.10
N ARG A 136 13.21 12.38 -8.05
CA ARG A 136 14.32 13.01 -8.78
C ARG A 136 15.22 13.84 -7.87
N GLN A 137 14.63 14.64 -6.97
CA GLN A 137 15.38 15.45 -6.00
C GLN A 137 16.19 14.60 -5.03
N ALA A 138 15.72 13.38 -4.71
CA ALA A 138 16.46 12.40 -3.92
C ALA A 138 17.59 11.71 -4.71
N GLY A 139 17.80 12.05 -5.99
CA GLY A 139 18.84 11.47 -6.84
C GLY A 139 18.48 10.11 -7.45
N TYR A 140 17.18 9.80 -7.55
CA TYR A 140 16.70 8.53 -8.12
C TYR A 140 15.82 8.75 -9.35
N ARG A 141 15.62 7.67 -10.09
CA ARG A 141 14.62 7.55 -11.15
C ARG A 141 13.88 6.23 -11.01
N LEU A 142 12.68 6.15 -11.56
CA LEU A 142 11.94 4.90 -11.64
C LEU A 142 12.57 4.02 -12.72
N ALA A 143 13.15 2.89 -12.32
CA ALA A 143 13.74 1.92 -13.22
C ALA A 143 12.71 0.85 -13.65
N ASN A 144 11.87 0.41 -12.70
CA ASN A 144 10.83 -0.59 -12.95
C ASN A 144 9.58 -0.30 -12.10
N ALA A 145 8.41 -0.53 -12.68
CA ALA A 145 7.14 -0.62 -11.97
C ALA A 145 6.37 -1.86 -12.45
N ASP A 146 6.03 -2.75 -11.54
CA ASP A 146 5.21 -3.92 -11.79
C ASP A 146 3.91 -3.82 -10.99
N VAL A 147 2.78 -3.73 -11.70
CA VAL A 147 1.46 -3.55 -11.12
C VAL A 147 0.63 -4.81 -11.27
N SER A 148 -0.01 -5.23 -10.20
CA SER A 148 -1.06 -6.26 -10.20
C SER A 148 -2.40 -5.57 -9.91
N LEU A 149 -3.25 -5.52 -10.93
CA LEU A 149 -4.62 -4.99 -10.84
C LEU A 149 -5.60 -6.13 -10.64
N LEU A 150 -6.45 -6.03 -9.64
CA LEU A 150 -7.53 -6.97 -9.35
C LEU A 150 -8.87 -6.29 -9.62
N LEU A 151 -9.56 -6.76 -10.64
CA LEU A 151 -10.82 -6.18 -11.10
C LEU A 151 -11.66 -7.23 -11.83
N GLU A 152 -12.89 -7.43 -11.39
CA GLU A 152 -13.76 -8.43 -12.01
C GLU A 152 -14.23 -7.99 -13.41
N ARG A 153 -14.61 -6.70 -13.54
CA ARG A 153 -15.05 -6.08 -14.80
C ARG A 153 -14.78 -4.57 -14.78
N PRO A 154 -14.50 -3.94 -15.95
CA PRO A 154 -14.42 -4.51 -17.31
C PRO A 154 -13.11 -5.31 -17.54
N LYS A 155 -13.01 -6.00 -18.68
CA LYS A 155 -11.75 -6.64 -19.09
C LYS A 155 -10.73 -5.57 -19.50
N ILE A 156 -9.54 -5.64 -18.90
CA ILE A 156 -8.51 -4.58 -19.05
C ILE A 156 -7.62 -4.79 -20.28
N LEU A 157 -7.58 -6.00 -20.81
CA LEU A 157 -6.67 -6.33 -21.92
C LEU A 157 -6.73 -5.34 -23.10
N PRO A 158 -7.91 -4.85 -23.55
CA PRO A 158 -7.99 -3.87 -24.64
C PRO A 158 -7.34 -2.52 -24.32
N HIS A 159 -7.36 -2.11 -23.04
CA HIS A 159 -6.84 -0.81 -22.57
C HIS A 159 -5.37 -0.88 -22.14
N LYS A 160 -4.85 -2.07 -21.86
CA LYS A 160 -3.50 -2.27 -21.32
C LYS A 160 -2.39 -1.60 -22.12
N PRO A 161 -2.35 -1.64 -23.46
CA PRO A 161 -1.30 -0.97 -24.23
C PRO A 161 -1.26 0.55 -23.98
N GLU A 162 -2.43 1.20 -23.92
CA GLU A 162 -2.53 2.62 -23.65
C GLU A 162 -2.13 2.97 -22.22
N MET A 163 -2.58 2.17 -21.24
CA MET A 163 -2.19 2.32 -19.82
C MET A 163 -0.67 2.24 -19.66
N VAL A 164 -0.02 1.24 -20.25
CA VAL A 164 1.45 1.09 -20.21
C VAL A 164 2.14 2.27 -20.88
N ASN A 165 1.65 2.72 -22.04
CA ASN A 165 2.19 3.90 -22.72
C ASN A 165 2.05 5.17 -21.90
N ASN A 166 0.93 5.32 -21.16
CA ASN A 166 0.72 6.46 -20.28
C ASN A 166 1.71 6.46 -19.10
N LEU A 167 1.92 5.31 -18.44
CA LEU A 167 2.94 5.18 -17.41
C LEU A 167 4.35 5.50 -17.93
N LYS A 168 4.69 5.08 -19.15
CA LYS A 168 5.96 5.44 -19.80
C LYS A 168 6.08 6.93 -20.07
N ARG A 169 4.98 7.62 -20.38
CA ARG A 169 4.98 9.10 -20.50
C ARG A 169 5.23 9.79 -19.17
N LEU A 170 4.70 9.25 -18.07
CA LEU A 170 4.87 9.80 -16.72
C LEU A 170 6.29 9.61 -16.20
N PHE A 171 6.86 8.42 -16.36
CA PHE A 171 8.12 8.03 -15.71
C PHE A 171 9.33 8.02 -16.64
N GLY A 172 9.13 8.24 -17.93
CA GLY A 172 10.16 8.22 -18.96
C GLY A 172 10.20 6.91 -19.74
N PRO A 173 10.69 6.97 -21.00
CA PRO A 173 10.67 5.82 -21.93
C PRO A 173 11.59 4.67 -21.49
N SER A 174 12.58 4.95 -20.64
CA SER A 174 13.50 3.95 -20.11
C SER A 174 12.92 3.16 -18.91
N ALA A 175 11.81 3.60 -18.33
CA ALA A 175 11.16 2.87 -17.26
C ALA A 175 10.55 1.57 -17.78
N ALA A 176 10.93 0.44 -17.17
CA ALA A 176 10.30 -0.84 -17.43
C ALA A 176 8.99 -0.93 -16.67
N VAL A 177 7.85 -0.77 -17.36
CA VAL A 177 6.53 -0.81 -16.73
C VAL A 177 5.73 -2.01 -17.21
N ASN A 178 5.06 -2.67 -16.29
CA ASN A 178 4.15 -3.78 -16.57
C ASN A 178 2.87 -3.66 -15.75
N ILE A 179 1.75 -4.09 -16.34
CA ILE A 179 0.46 -4.23 -15.66
C ILE A 179 -0.02 -5.67 -15.89
N LYS A 180 -0.26 -6.39 -14.80
CA LYS A 180 -0.97 -7.67 -14.78
C LYS A 180 -2.37 -7.42 -14.28
N ALA A 181 -3.36 -8.05 -14.88
CA ALA A 181 -4.74 -7.95 -14.43
C ALA A 181 -5.30 -9.34 -14.16
N GLY A 182 -5.98 -9.49 -13.04
CA GLY A 182 -6.65 -10.70 -12.61
C GLY A 182 -8.03 -10.41 -12.04
N THR A 183 -8.79 -11.46 -11.83
CA THR A 183 -10.05 -11.47 -11.06
C THR A 183 -9.80 -12.13 -9.73
N ASN A 184 -10.72 -11.95 -8.77
CA ASN A 184 -10.73 -12.70 -7.51
C ASN A 184 -11.74 -13.86 -7.54
N GLU A 185 -12.07 -14.37 -8.75
CA GLU A 185 -12.92 -15.55 -8.93
C GLU A 185 -14.24 -15.48 -8.13
N GLN A 186 -14.84 -14.29 -8.03
CA GLN A 186 -16.06 -13.99 -7.29
C GLN A 186 -15.98 -14.23 -5.75
N CYS A 187 -14.78 -14.35 -5.19
CA CYS A 187 -14.61 -14.76 -3.80
C CYS A 187 -14.86 -13.65 -2.77
N ASP A 188 -14.60 -12.38 -3.10
CA ASP A 188 -14.66 -11.25 -2.16
C ASP A 188 -15.32 -10.01 -2.79
N ALA A 189 -15.11 -8.81 -2.20
CA ALA A 189 -15.67 -7.57 -2.73
C ALA A 189 -15.18 -7.27 -4.16
N VAL A 190 -13.93 -7.57 -4.48
CA VAL A 190 -13.39 -7.42 -5.83
C VAL A 190 -14.05 -8.43 -6.76
N GLY A 191 -14.13 -9.70 -6.34
CA GLY A 191 -14.76 -10.77 -7.09
C GLY A 191 -16.27 -10.53 -7.32
N ARG A 192 -16.94 -9.83 -6.42
CA ARG A 192 -18.35 -9.40 -6.62
C ARG A 192 -18.48 -8.13 -7.47
N GLY A 193 -17.36 -7.50 -7.89
CA GLY A 193 -17.37 -6.27 -8.66
C GLY A 193 -17.73 -5.02 -7.86
N GLU A 194 -17.59 -5.06 -6.54
CA GLU A 194 -17.87 -3.97 -5.60
C GLU A 194 -16.63 -3.12 -5.30
N ALA A 195 -15.44 -3.58 -5.70
CA ALA A 195 -14.17 -2.89 -5.49
C ALA A 195 -13.19 -3.15 -6.62
N VAL A 196 -12.17 -2.28 -6.72
CA VAL A 196 -10.98 -2.43 -7.54
C VAL A 196 -9.76 -2.27 -6.64
N VAL A 197 -8.72 -3.09 -6.89
CA VAL A 197 -7.48 -3.11 -6.10
C VAL A 197 -6.28 -3.05 -7.01
N ALA A 198 -5.26 -2.30 -6.61
CA ALA A 198 -3.94 -2.35 -7.22
C ALA A 198 -2.84 -2.59 -6.17
N HIS A 199 -1.91 -3.46 -6.50
CA HIS A 199 -0.61 -3.56 -5.87
C HIS A 199 0.45 -3.06 -6.85
N ALA A 200 1.38 -2.26 -6.39
CA ALA A 200 2.51 -1.82 -7.18
C ALA A 200 3.82 -2.14 -6.45
N VAL A 201 4.79 -2.66 -7.19
CA VAL A 201 6.18 -2.74 -6.73
C VAL A 201 7.00 -1.85 -7.63
N VAL A 202 7.79 -0.96 -7.06
CA VAL A 202 8.70 -0.09 -7.80
C VAL A 202 10.15 -0.37 -7.41
N LEU A 203 11.02 -0.29 -8.41
CA LEU A 203 12.46 -0.20 -8.23
C LEU A 203 12.90 1.20 -8.65
N LEU A 204 13.46 1.95 -7.72
CA LEU A 204 14.16 3.20 -7.97
C LEU A 204 15.65 2.91 -8.13
N SER A 205 16.29 3.49 -9.13
CA SER A 205 17.74 3.44 -9.31
C SER A 205 18.36 4.84 -9.20
N ALA A 206 19.53 4.92 -8.55
CA ALA A 206 20.28 6.17 -8.49
C ALA A 206 20.58 6.69 -9.90
N VAL A 207 20.55 8.01 -10.04
CA VAL A 207 21.01 8.72 -11.23
C VAL A 207 22.47 9.07 -10.99
N ASN A 208 23.36 8.53 -11.80
CA ASN A 208 24.81 8.83 -11.77
C ASN A 208 25.08 10.19 -12.40
#